data_c1d5185ae9b49dd587e8e074c2378912
#
_entry.id   c1d5185ae9b49dd587e8e074c2378912
#
_cell.length_a   1.000
_cell.length_b   1.000
_cell.length_c   1.000
_cell.angle_alpha   90.00
_cell.angle_beta   90.00
_cell.angle_gamma   90.00
#
_symmetry.space_group_name_H-M   'P 1'
#
loop_
_entity.id
_entity.type
_entity.pdbx_description
1 polymer ?
#
loop_
_entity_poly.entity_id
_entity_poly.type
_entity_poly.pdbx_seq_one_letter_code
_entity_poly.pdbx_strand_id
1 'polypeptide(L)'
;MPWGGAVEGGRPVGPDPDALRPRAAVPDPRLPEQRSVPAERPEMKAALNRPVDDGPIDYAKAYAAITDDPFPVAAFNWKKANPNFLRQEVAYSGRYEPGTIVVDPKAHHLYLVQANGRARRYGVGVGKQGFSWSGVSTVNSKQAWPDWYPPKEMIARRPDLAGQVEKLQSGVGVPGGTRNPLGARAMYLWQDNKDTLYRIHGTLEPESIGRSVSSGCIRMINQDAIDLFGRVNVGTKVVVLN
;
A
#
# COMPACT_ATOMS: atom_id res chain seq x y z
N MET A 1 61.66 -35.47 -30.54
CA MET A 1 61.39 -34.03 -30.68
C MET A 1 60.08 -33.73 -30.01
N PRO A 2 60.08 -32.82 -29.07
CA PRO A 2 59.06 -32.63 -28.07
C PRO A 2 58.08 -31.51 -28.44
N TRP A 3 56.93 -31.46 -27.78
CA TRP A 3 56.39 -30.17 -27.34
C TRP A 3 55.45 -30.40 -26.16
N GLY A 4 55.86 -29.88 -25.02
CA GLY A 4 55.09 -29.71 -23.86
C GLY A 4 54.14 -28.50 -23.99
N GLY A 5 52.98 -28.64 -23.49
CA GLY A 5 52.04 -27.56 -23.29
C GLY A 5 51.62 -27.57 -21.81
N ALA A 6 52.05 -26.55 -21.09
CA ALA A 6 51.68 -26.32 -19.70
C ALA A 6 50.19 -26.00 -19.60
N VAL A 7 49.49 -26.71 -18.73
CA VAL A 7 48.12 -26.36 -18.27
C VAL A 7 48.27 -25.42 -17.08
N GLU A 8 48.01 -24.14 -17.31
CA GLU A 8 47.86 -23.18 -16.22
C GLU A 8 46.58 -23.50 -15.42
N GLY A 9 46.76 -23.53 -14.12
CA GLY A 9 45.72 -23.91 -13.18
C GLY A 9 44.57 -22.86 -13.13
N GLY A 10 43.39 -23.28 -13.54
CA GLY A 10 42.17 -22.58 -13.29
C GLY A 10 41.82 -22.60 -11.80
N ARG A 11 41.90 -21.47 -11.13
CA ARG A 11 41.33 -21.29 -9.79
C ARG A 11 39.82 -21.50 -9.86
N PRO A 12 39.18 -22.18 -8.91
CA PRO A 12 37.73 -22.24 -8.84
C PRO A 12 37.22 -20.86 -8.55
N VAL A 13 36.40 -20.33 -9.45
CA VAL A 13 35.67 -19.09 -9.26
C VAL A 13 34.57 -19.39 -8.24
N GLY A 14 34.74 -18.89 -7.02
CA GLY A 14 33.69 -18.93 -6.01
C GLY A 14 32.48 -18.12 -6.46
N PRO A 15 31.29 -18.39 -5.89
CA PRO A 15 30.08 -17.65 -6.26
C PRO A 15 30.31 -16.17 -5.97
N ASP A 16 29.92 -15.33 -6.97
CA ASP A 16 30.02 -13.90 -6.93
C ASP A 16 29.27 -13.35 -5.70
N PRO A 17 29.96 -12.66 -4.75
CA PRO A 17 29.31 -12.11 -3.57
C PRO A 17 28.25 -11.02 -3.89
N ASP A 18 28.24 -10.46 -5.09
CA ASP A 18 27.24 -9.48 -5.55
C ASP A 18 25.94 -10.13 -6.06
N ALA A 19 25.90 -11.45 -6.27
CA ALA A 19 24.69 -12.17 -6.68
C ALA A 19 23.59 -12.21 -5.61
N LEU A 20 23.91 -11.85 -4.36
CA LEU A 20 22.97 -11.83 -3.21
C LEU A 20 22.53 -10.43 -2.82
N ARG A 21 22.95 -9.38 -3.52
CA ARG A 21 22.42 -8.04 -3.30
C ARG A 21 21.02 -7.97 -3.88
N PRO A 22 19.99 -7.50 -3.10
CA PRO A 22 18.69 -7.21 -3.66
C PRO A 22 18.88 -6.23 -4.81
N ARG A 23 18.52 -6.61 -6.02
CA ARG A 23 18.46 -5.66 -7.13
C ARG A 23 17.54 -4.53 -6.71
N ALA A 24 18.06 -3.30 -6.68
CA ALA A 24 17.24 -2.11 -6.49
C ALA A 24 16.06 -2.20 -7.47
N ALA A 25 14.84 -2.05 -6.96
CA ALA A 25 13.66 -2.04 -7.80
C ALA A 25 13.86 -0.95 -8.85
N VAL A 26 13.97 -1.35 -10.12
CA VAL A 26 13.99 -0.40 -11.23
C VAL A 26 12.58 0.19 -11.25
N PRO A 27 12.40 1.52 -11.11
CA PRO A 27 11.10 2.14 -11.20
C PRO A 27 10.48 1.74 -12.55
N ASP A 28 9.24 1.27 -12.54
CA ASP A 28 8.51 1.00 -13.77
C ASP A 28 8.38 2.33 -14.54
N PRO A 29 9.03 2.51 -15.70
CA PRO A 29 8.97 3.77 -16.46
C PRO A 29 7.57 4.14 -16.93
N ARG A 30 6.60 3.23 -16.73
CA ARG A 30 5.18 3.44 -17.03
C ARG A 30 4.40 4.11 -15.89
N LEU A 31 4.99 4.23 -14.69
CA LEU A 31 4.38 4.96 -13.58
C LEU A 31 4.88 6.41 -13.62
N PRO A 32 3.97 7.40 -13.64
CA PRO A 32 4.37 8.80 -13.65
C PRO A 32 5.11 9.15 -12.37
N GLU A 33 6.16 9.94 -12.49
CA GLU A 33 6.83 10.57 -11.38
C GLU A 33 5.82 11.43 -10.62
N GLN A 34 5.27 10.93 -9.52
CA GLN A 34 4.39 11.69 -8.65
C GLN A 34 5.24 12.68 -7.86
N ARG A 35 5.33 13.88 -8.40
CA ARG A 35 6.01 15.00 -7.76
C ARG A 35 5.33 15.33 -6.43
N SER A 36 6.14 15.73 -5.45
CA SER A 36 5.83 16.26 -4.13
C SER A 36 4.35 16.21 -3.69
N VAL A 37 4.12 15.62 -2.52
CA VAL A 37 2.82 15.60 -1.83
C VAL A 37 2.24 17.01 -1.82
N PRO A 38 1.03 17.24 -2.37
CA PRO A 38 0.38 18.55 -2.32
C PRO A 38 0.20 19.02 -0.89
N ALA A 39 0.26 20.33 -0.65
CA ALA A 39 -0.05 20.90 0.66
C ALA A 39 -1.48 20.48 1.06
N GLU A 40 -1.61 19.91 2.27
CA GLU A 40 -2.91 19.44 2.76
C GLU A 40 -3.90 20.60 2.91
N ARG A 41 -5.11 20.38 2.41
CA ARG A 41 -6.23 21.29 2.65
C ARG A 41 -6.58 21.30 4.15
N PRO A 42 -6.93 22.46 4.74
CA PRO A 42 -7.19 22.55 6.18
C PRO A 42 -8.23 21.55 6.70
N GLU A 43 -9.28 21.29 5.93
CA GLU A 43 -10.32 20.32 6.26
C GLU A 43 -9.82 18.87 6.32
N MET A 44 -8.71 18.57 5.62
CA MET A 44 -8.10 17.24 5.65
C MET A 44 -7.24 17.01 6.90
N LYS A 45 -6.75 18.08 7.54
CA LYS A 45 -5.92 17.97 8.77
C LYS A 45 -6.69 17.37 9.94
N ALA A 46 -7.97 17.70 10.10
CA ALA A 46 -8.80 17.14 11.16
C ALA A 46 -8.95 15.61 11.01
N ALA A 47 -9.06 15.12 9.78
CA ALA A 47 -9.18 13.69 9.50
C ALA A 47 -7.89 12.90 9.81
N LEU A 48 -6.73 13.56 9.87
CA LEU A 48 -5.45 12.91 10.23
C LEU A 48 -5.42 12.47 11.69
N ASN A 49 -6.14 13.16 12.56
CA ASN A 49 -6.13 12.95 14.02
C ASN A 49 -7.39 12.21 14.50
N ARG A 50 -8.10 11.50 13.62
CA ARG A 50 -9.28 10.74 14.00
C ARG A 50 -8.89 9.70 15.07
N PRO A 51 -9.58 9.66 16.24
CA PRO A 51 -9.32 8.66 17.27
C PRO A 51 -9.52 7.24 16.74
N VAL A 52 -8.66 6.32 17.16
CA VAL A 52 -8.79 4.89 16.88
C VAL A 52 -9.52 4.20 18.00
N ASP A 53 -10.27 3.15 17.68
CA ASP A 53 -10.93 2.31 18.64
C ASP A 53 -10.03 1.12 18.99
N ASP A 54 -9.53 1.07 20.23
CA ASP A 54 -8.67 -0.01 20.75
C ASP A 54 -9.46 -1.08 21.49
N GLY A 55 -10.79 -0.97 21.57
CA GLY A 55 -11.68 -1.98 22.12
C GLY A 55 -11.78 -3.23 21.26
N PRO A 56 -12.51 -4.25 21.74
CA PRO A 56 -12.87 -5.42 20.96
C PRO A 56 -13.54 -5.01 19.64
N ILE A 57 -13.21 -5.71 18.55
CA ILE A 57 -13.77 -5.37 17.23
C ILE A 57 -15.25 -5.71 17.17
N ASP A 58 -16.08 -4.68 17.14
CA ASP A 58 -17.50 -4.76 16.78
C ASP A 58 -17.64 -4.43 15.29
N TYR A 59 -17.98 -5.41 14.49
CA TYR A 59 -18.10 -5.23 13.04
C TYR A 59 -19.24 -4.27 12.64
N ALA A 60 -20.31 -4.19 13.41
CA ALA A 60 -21.40 -3.26 13.14
C ALA A 60 -20.90 -1.81 13.27
N LYS A 61 -20.06 -1.53 14.26
CA LYS A 61 -19.42 -0.23 14.47
C LYS A 61 -18.24 -0.01 13.50
N ALA A 62 -17.36 -1.02 13.37
CA ALA A 62 -16.13 -0.93 12.58
C ALA A 62 -16.38 -0.64 11.09
N TYR A 63 -17.50 -1.13 10.55
CA TYR A 63 -17.88 -1.01 9.15
C TYR A 63 -19.12 -0.14 8.92
N ALA A 64 -19.56 0.62 9.93
CA ALA A 64 -20.62 1.60 9.80
C ALA A 64 -20.25 2.71 8.80
N ALA A 65 -21.25 3.46 8.35
CA ALA A 65 -21.01 4.69 7.61
C ALA A 65 -20.25 5.70 8.51
N ILE A 66 -19.35 6.46 7.88
CA ILE A 66 -18.62 7.54 8.53
C ILE A 66 -19.07 8.84 7.88
N THR A 67 -19.72 9.70 8.67
CA THR A 67 -20.31 10.96 8.20
C THR A 67 -19.58 12.19 8.72
N ASP A 68 -18.70 12.02 9.69
CA ASP A 68 -17.92 13.06 10.37
C ASP A 68 -16.47 13.16 9.84
N ASP A 69 -16.25 12.69 8.62
CA ASP A 69 -15.00 12.87 7.85
C ASP A 69 -15.23 13.92 6.75
N PRO A 70 -14.19 14.56 6.17
CA PRO A 70 -14.34 15.57 5.12
C PRO A 70 -15.26 15.18 3.96
N PHE A 71 -15.28 13.89 3.62
CA PHE A 71 -16.28 13.31 2.72
C PHE A 71 -16.86 12.03 3.36
N PRO A 72 -18.14 11.74 3.10
CA PRO A 72 -18.76 10.56 3.70
C PRO A 72 -18.18 9.25 3.16
N VAL A 73 -18.04 8.29 4.05
CA VAL A 73 -17.72 6.90 3.70
C VAL A 73 -18.97 6.06 3.91
N ALA A 74 -19.45 5.42 2.86
CA ALA A 74 -20.63 4.54 2.95
C ALA A 74 -20.35 3.33 3.85
N ALA A 75 -21.39 2.83 4.52
CA ALA A 75 -21.28 1.59 5.29
C ALA A 75 -20.84 0.43 4.39
N PHE A 76 -19.93 -0.40 4.90
CA PHE A 76 -19.53 -1.61 4.22
C PHE A 76 -20.38 -2.80 4.67
N ASN A 77 -20.92 -3.57 3.74
CA ASN A 77 -21.75 -4.73 4.07
C ASN A 77 -20.89 -5.94 4.45
N TRP A 78 -20.34 -5.90 5.66
CA TRP A 78 -19.46 -6.93 6.20
C TRP A 78 -20.12 -8.32 6.31
N LYS A 79 -21.45 -8.40 6.46
CA LYS A 79 -22.20 -9.67 6.54
C LYS A 79 -22.16 -10.47 5.25
N LYS A 80 -21.98 -9.80 4.10
CA LYS A 80 -21.84 -10.43 2.78
C LYS A 80 -20.38 -10.63 2.36
N ALA A 81 -19.43 -10.10 3.11
CA ALA A 81 -18.02 -10.23 2.81
C ALA A 81 -17.46 -11.57 3.28
N ASN A 82 -16.33 -11.99 2.68
CA ASN A 82 -15.58 -13.12 3.20
C ASN A 82 -14.96 -12.73 4.57
N PRO A 83 -15.32 -13.43 5.67
CA PRO A 83 -14.87 -13.10 7.02
C PRO A 83 -13.34 -13.14 7.17
N ASN A 84 -12.61 -13.89 6.34
CA ASN A 84 -11.15 -13.93 6.37
C ASN A 84 -10.51 -12.58 6.03
N PHE A 85 -11.21 -11.72 5.31
CA PHE A 85 -10.73 -10.41 4.91
C PHE A 85 -11.30 -9.25 5.74
N LEU A 86 -12.08 -9.55 6.75
CA LEU A 86 -12.48 -8.55 7.74
C LEU A 86 -11.33 -8.30 8.73
N ARG A 87 -11.31 -7.10 9.32
CA ARG A 87 -10.37 -6.72 10.38
C ARG A 87 -10.45 -7.68 11.57
N GLN A 88 -9.32 -8.16 12.05
CA GLN A 88 -9.25 -9.11 13.17
C GLN A 88 -8.01 -8.86 14.03
N GLU A 89 -8.13 -9.13 15.34
CA GLU A 89 -6.98 -9.32 16.20
C GLU A 89 -6.55 -10.79 16.17
N VAL A 90 -5.30 -11.05 15.80
CA VAL A 90 -4.79 -12.42 15.62
C VAL A 90 -3.50 -12.65 16.39
N ALA A 91 -3.20 -13.91 16.72
CA ALA A 91 -1.86 -14.28 17.14
C ALA A 91 -0.86 -14.06 15.98
N TYR A 92 0.33 -13.57 16.32
CA TYR A 92 1.38 -13.29 15.34
C TYR A 92 2.71 -13.85 15.82
N SER A 93 3.23 -14.85 15.11
CA SER A 93 4.50 -15.51 15.39
C SER A 93 5.64 -15.06 14.47
N GLY A 94 5.42 -14.01 13.68
CA GLY A 94 6.43 -13.47 12.77
C GLY A 94 7.56 -12.74 13.52
N ARG A 95 8.68 -12.52 12.84
CA ARG A 95 9.92 -11.95 13.39
C ARG A 95 9.98 -10.43 13.42
N TYR A 96 8.94 -9.74 13.00
CA TYR A 96 8.95 -8.28 12.89
C TYR A 96 8.49 -7.61 14.17
N GLU A 97 9.12 -6.47 14.48
CA GLU A 97 8.90 -5.70 15.69
C GLU A 97 7.50 -5.05 15.73
N PRO A 98 6.93 -4.84 16.93
CA PRO A 98 5.71 -4.06 17.09
C PRO A 98 5.78 -2.70 16.38
N GLY A 99 4.68 -2.28 15.77
CA GLY A 99 4.58 -1.07 14.95
C GLY A 99 4.95 -1.28 13.48
N THR A 100 5.51 -2.46 13.10
CA THR A 100 5.78 -2.79 11.70
C THR A 100 4.49 -3.17 10.97
N ILE A 101 4.31 -2.68 9.75
CA ILE A 101 3.32 -3.20 8.81
C ILE A 101 3.96 -4.36 8.03
N VAL A 102 3.31 -5.51 8.00
CA VAL A 102 3.72 -6.66 7.19
C VAL A 102 2.61 -6.99 6.21
N VAL A 103 2.90 -6.95 4.93
CA VAL A 103 1.95 -7.32 3.86
C VAL A 103 2.32 -8.69 3.33
N ASP A 104 1.37 -9.60 3.34
CA ASP A 104 1.43 -10.91 2.69
C ASP A 104 0.55 -10.90 1.43
N PRO A 105 1.13 -10.68 0.25
CA PRO A 105 0.36 -10.63 -0.98
C PRO A 105 -0.28 -11.96 -1.36
N LYS A 106 0.32 -13.09 -0.96
CA LYS A 106 -0.21 -14.43 -1.27
C LYS A 106 -1.47 -14.73 -0.47
N ALA A 107 -1.45 -14.33 0.81
CA ALA A 107 -2.60 -14.49 1.69
C ALA A 107 -3.63 -13.35 1.56
N HIS A 108 -3.31 -12.27 0.82
CA HIS A 108 -4.10 -11.04 0.75
C HIS A 108 -4.39 -10.42 2.13
N HIS A 109 -3.37 -10.41 2.97
CA HIS A 109 -3.45 -9.85 4.31
C HIS A 109 -2.39 -8.78 4.56
N LEU A 110 -2.77 -7.80 5.37
CA LEU A 110 -1.87 -6.83 5.96
C LEU A 110 -1.94 -6.98 7.48
N TYR A 111 -0.79 -7.06 8.13
CA TYR A 111 -0.66 -7.16 9.57
C TYR A 111 0.00 -5.89 10.11
N LEU A 112 -0.65 -5.22 11.04
CA LEU A 112 0.01 -4.27 11.93
C LEU A 112 0.46 -5.03 13.16
N VAL A 113 1.77 -5.25 13.27
CA VAL A 113 2.36 -6.02 14.37
C VAL A 113 2.19 -5.26 15.68
N GLN A 114 1.75 -5.96 16.71
CA GLN A 114 1.52 -5.44 18.05
C GLN A 114 2.43 -6.15 19.06
N ALA A 115 2.49 -5.64 20.28
CA ALA A 115 3.17 -6.30 21.38
C ALA A 115 2.56 -7.67 21.71
N ASN A 116 3.28 -8.47 22.50
CA ASN A 116 2.80 -9.74 23.06
C ASN A 116 2.39 -10.80 22.01
N GLY A 117 3.10 -10.84 20.87
CA GLY A 117 2.84 -11.85 19.84
C GLY A 117 1.48 -11.73 19.18
N ARG A 118 0.98 -10.52 19.01
CA ARG A 118 -0.30 -10.21 18.36
C ARG A 118 -0.12 -9.33 17.13
N ALA A 119 -1.12 -9.31 16.29
CA ALA A 119 -1.23 -8.33 15.20
C ALA A 119 -2.69 -8.01 14.91
N ARG A 120 -2.95 -6.79 14.48
CA ARG A 120 -4.20 -6.43 13.82
C ARG A 120 -4.08 -6.76 12.35
N ARG A 121 -4.91 -7.67 11.88
CA ARG A 121 -4.93 -8.14 10.50
C ARG A 121 -6.07 -7.50 9.73
N TYR A 122 -5.78 -7.11 8.51
CA TYR A 122 -6.74 -6.55 7.54
C TYR A 122 -6.69 -7.36 6.25
N GLY A 123 -7.82 -7.47 5.57
CA GLY A 123 -7.87 -7.96 4.19
C GLY A 123 -7.39 -6.88 3.22
N VAL A 124 -6.65 -7.28 2.20
CA VAL A 124 -6.14 -6.36 1.17
C VAL A 124 -6.35 -6.88 -0.24
N GLY A 125 -6.50 -5.96 -1.18
CA GLY A 125 -6.30 -6.21 -2.60
C GLY A 125 -4.87 -5.82 -2.98
N VAL A 126 -4.21 -6.61 -3.84
CA VAL A 126 -2.80 -6.42 -4.18
C VAL A 126 -2.58 -6.35 -5.69
N GLY A 127 -1.35 -6.08 -6.10
CA GLY A 127 -0.93 -6.06 -7.50
C GLY A 127 -1.10 -7.41 -8.18
N LYS A 128 -1.42 -7.40 -9.48
CA LYS A 128 -1.37 -8.58 -10.33
C LYS A 128 0.05 -9.15 -10.35
N GLN A 129 0.18 -10.44 -10.63
CA GLN A 129 1.48 -11.08 -10.83
C GLN A 129 2.34 -10.28 -11.84
N GLY A 130 3.60 -10.00 -11.51
CA GLY A 130 4.51 -9.15 -12.29
C GLY A 130 4.38 -7.64 -12.03
N PHE A 131 3.40 -7.20 -11.22
CA PHE A 131 3.25 -5.83 -10.73
C PHE A 131 3.39 -5.71 -9.21
N SER A 132 3.60 -6.82 -8.52
CA SER A 132 3.84 -6.84 -7.08
C SER A 132 5.28 -6.48 -6.79
N TRP A 133 5.49 -5.54 -5.88
CA TRP A 133 6.78 -5.24 -5.30
C TRP A 133 6.92 -6.02 -3.98
N SER A 134 8.12 -6.47 -3.68
CA SER A 134 8.47 -7.06 -2.39
C SER A 134 9.71 -6.35 -1.85
N GLY A 135 9.82 -6.26 -0.53
CA GLY A 135 10.95 -5.59 0.11
C GLY A 135 10.55 -4.80 1.35
N VAL A 136 11.44 -3.89 1.74
CA VAL A 136 11.26 -3.04 2.92
C VAL A 136 11.18 -1.58 2.47
N SER A 137 10.18 -0.88 2.98
CA SER A 137 9.97 0.56 2.77
C SER A 137 9.54 1.22 4.08
N THR A 138 9.31 2.51 4.03
CA THR A 138 8.74 3.30 5.13
C THR A 138 7.56 4.11 4.65
N VAL A 139 6.61 4.36 5.54
CA VAL A 139 5.56 5.37 5.32
C VAL A 139 6.24 6.74 5.35
N ASN A 140 6.36 7.38 4.20
CA ASN A 140 7.00 8.70 4.09
C ASN A 140 6.02 9.84 4.31
N SER A 141 4.79 9.65 3.87
CA SER A 141 3.71 10.62 4.08
C SER A 141 2.36 9.93 4.15
N LYS A 142 1.40 10.65 4.73
CA LYS A 142 0.04 10.18 4.95
C LYS A 142 -0.92 11.28 4.49
N GLN A 143 -1.96 10.91 3.75
CA GLN A 143 -2.98 11.87 3.28
C GLN A 143 -4.40 11.36 3.55
N ALA A 144 -5.25 12.25 4.05
CA ALA A 144 -6.69 12.06 4.07
C ALA A 144 -7.26 12.58 2.74
N TRP A 145 -8.08 11.78 2.08
CA TRP A 145 -8.72 12.13 0.82
C TRP A 145 -7.75 12.70 -0.22
N PRO A 146 -6.70 11.92 -0.57
CA PRO A 146 -5.63 12.39 -1.45
C PRO A 146 -6.13 12.70 -2.85
N ASP A 147 -5.49 13.65 -3.52
CA ASP A 147 -5.62 13.79 -4.96
C ASP A 147 -4.95 12.61 -5.66
N TRP A 148 -5.51 12.15 -6.76
CA TRP A 148 -4.96 11.05 -7.55
C TRP A 148 -4.56 11.51 -8.94
N TYR A 149 -3.32 11.25 -9.30
CA TYR A 149 -2.76 11.62 -10.61
C TYR A 149 -2.56 10.37 -11.46
N PRO A 150 -3.53 10.00 -12.30
CA PRO A 150 -3.41 8.82 -13.16
C PRO A 150 -2.33 9.01 -14.22
N PRO A 151 -1.64 7.93 -14.64
CA PRO A 151 -0.78 7.95 -15.80
C PRO A 151 -1.53 8.45 -17.04
N LYS A 152 -0.85 9.24 -17.89
CA LYS A 152 -1.45 9.78 -19.13
C LYS A 152 -2.01 8.66 -20.02
N GLU A 153 -1.29 7.55 -20.10
CA GLU A 153 -1.69 6.36 -20.87
C GLU A 153 -2.95 5.70 -20.29
N MET A 154 -3.17 5.82 -18.96
CA MET A 154 -4.39 5.34 -18.32
C MET A 154 -5.58 6.23 -18.69
N ILE A 155 -5.42 7.55 -18.69
CA ILE A 155 -6.46 8.49 -19.10
C ILE A 155 -6.86 8.22 -20.56
N ALA A 156 -5.86 8.00 -21.44
CA ALA A 156 -6.11 7.71 -22.85
C ALA A 156 -6.90 6.41 -23.09
N ARG A 157 -6.71 5.38 -22.20
CA ARG A 157 -7.39 4.09 -22.29
C ARG A 157 -8.71 4.01 -21.54
N ARG A 158 -9.00 4.99 -20.69
CA ARG A 158 -10.16 5.03 -19.81
C ARG A 158 -10.93 6.33 -20.03
N PRO A 159 -11.81 6.39 -21.08
CA PRO A 159 -12.59 7.60 -21.36
C PRO A 159 -13.48 8.07 -20.19
N ASP A 160 -13.90 7.15 -19.32
CA ASP A 160 -14.61 7.45 -18.09
C ASP A 160 -13.77 8.27 -17.10
N LEU A 161 -12.45 8.12 -17.10
CA LEU A 161 -11.53 8.95 -16.30
C LEU A 161 -11.37 10.35 -16.90
N ALA A 162 -11.41 10.49 -18.22
CA ALA A 162 -11.23 11.79 -18.88
C ALA A 162 -12.27 12.83 -18.42
N GLY A 163 -13.49 12.40 -18.09
CA GLY A 163 -14.53 13.26 -17.53
C GLY A 163 -14.41 13.53 -16.02
N GLN A 164 -13.47 12.89 -15.32
CA GLN A 164 -13.26 13.00 -13.88
C GLN A 164 -11.98 13.75 -13.50
N VAL A 165 -11.05 13.91 -14.45
CA VAL A 165 -9.78 14.59 -14.22
C VAL A 165 -9.93 16.09 -14.42
N GLU A 166 -9.27 16.86 -13.57
CA GLU A 166 -9.19 18.32 -13.63
C GLU A 166 -7.76 18.80 -13.39
N LYS A 167 -7.51 20.08 -13.62
CA LYS A 167 -6.21 20.69 -13.34
C LYS A 167 -6.10 20.94 -11.83
N LEU A 168 -5.27 20.13 -11.18
CA LEU A 168 -4.94 20.23 -9.76
C LEU A 168 -3.54 20.87 -9.58
N GLN A 169 -3.14 21.07 -8.33
CA GLN A 169 -1.86 21.71 -8.00
C GLN A 169 -0.63 21.00 -8.62
N SER A 170 -0.64 19.66 -8.63
CA SER A 170 0.49 18.86 -9.15
C SER A 170 0.26 18.32 -10.57
N GLY A 171 -0.78 18.73 -11.26
CA GLY A 171 -1.07 18.32 -12.64
C GLY A 171 -2.54 17.97 -12.88
N VAL A 172 -2.79 17.21 -13.95
CA VAL A 172 -4.14 16.73 -14.27
C VAL A 172 -4.43 15.47 -13.46
N GLY A 173 -5.49 15.49 -12.66
CA GLY A 173 -5.82 14.40 -11.75
C GLY A 173 -7.28 14.39 -11.30
N VAL A 174 -7.63 13.41 -10.48
CA VAL A 174 -8.92 13.31 -9.81
C VAL A 174 -8.77 13.89 -8.41
N PRO A 175 -9.54 14.91 -8.03
CA PRO A 175 -9.47 15.50 -6.70
C PRO A 175 -9.89 14.48 -5.63
N GLY A 176 -9.38 14.68 -4.42
CA GLY A 176 -9.80 13.89 -3.26
C GLY A 176 -11.31 13.99 -3.03
N GLY A 177 -11.95 12.87 -2.75
CA GLY A 177 -13.39 12.79 -2.55
C GLY A 177 -13.97 11.41 -2.83
N THR A 178 -15.29 11.30 -2.77
CA THR A 178 -16.03 10.03 -2.87
C THR A 178 -15.88 9.29 -4.20
N ARG A 179 -15.36 9.94 -5.23
CA ARG A 179 -15.12 9.35 -6.56
C ARG A 179 -13.65 9.06 -6.83
N ASN A 180 -12.76 9.37 -5.87
CA ASN A 180 -11.33 9.16 -6.05
C ASN A 180 -10.95 7.71 -5.75
N PRO A 181 -10.25 7.00 -6.66
CA PRO A 181 -9.94 5.57 -6.51
C PRO A 181 -8.97 5.26 -5.35
N LEU A 182 -8.27 6.26 -4.80
CA LEU A 182 -7.45 6.09 -3.60
C LEU A 182 -8.29 6.06 -2.30
N GLY A 183 -9.59 6.35 -2.39
CA GLY A 183 -10.48 6.31 -1.25
C GLY A 183 -10.16 7.36 -0.18
N ALA A 184 -10.52 7.05 1.05
CA ALA A 184 -10.49 8.00 2.16
C ALA A 184 -9.10 8.31 2.72
N ARG A 185 -8.14 7.40 2.57
CA ARG A 185 -6.77 7.50 3.13
C ARG A 185 -5.76 6.91 2.19
N ALA A 186 -4.55 7.51 2.15
CA ALA A 186 -3.39 6.93 1.51
C ALA A 186 -2.12 7.11 2.37
N MET A 187 -1.29 6.08 2.40
CA MET A 187 0.03 6.04 2.99
C MET A 187 1.03 5.78 1.87
N TYR A 188 1.96 6.71 1.68
CA TYR A 188 2.93 6.72 0.60
C TYR A 188 4.21 6.03 1.02
N LEU A 189 4.65 5.04 0.25
CA LEU A 189 5.77 4.18 0.61
C LEU A 189 7.05 4.62 -0.11
N TRP A 190 8.11 4.84 0.66
CA TRP A 190 9.41 5.21 0.15
C TRP A 190 10.47 4.19 0.56
N GLN A 191 11.46 4.02 -0.31
CA GLN A 191 12.63 3.20 -0.07
C GLN A 191 13.88 4.00 -0.48
N ASP A 192 14.90 4.05 0.38
CA ASP A 192 16.16 4.76 0.13
C ASP A 192 15.95 6.21 -0.35
N ASN A 193 15.07 6.95 0.32
CA ASN A 193 14.66 8.32 0.00
C ASN A 193 14.03 8.49 -1.40
N LYS A 194 13.55 7.41 -2.00
CA LYS A 194 12.85 7.44 -3.28
C LYS A 194 11.41 6.98 -3.13
N ASP A 195 10.50 7.66 -3.81
CA ASP A 195 9.11 7.23 -3.90
C ASP A 195 9.04 5.90 -4.67
N THR A 196 8.51 4.86 -4.03
CA THR A 196 8.31 3.55 -4.65
C THR A 196 7.15 3.54 -5.64
N LEU A 197 6.35 4.60 -5.67
CA LEU A 197 5.08 4.70 -6.37
C LEU A 197 4.01 3.72 -5.85
N TYR A 198 4.32 2.93 -4.83
CA TYR A 198 3.34 2.07 -4.15
C TYR A 198 2.70 2.80 -2.98
N ARG A 199 1.43 2.48 -2.75
CA ARG A 199 0.61 3.08 -1.71
C ARG A 199 -0.18 2.00 -0.99
N ILE A 200 -0.45 2.21 0.30
CA ILE A 200 -1.51 1.53 1.02
C ILE A 200 -2.67 2.53 1.08
N HIS A 201 -3.83 2.17 0.54
CA HIS A 201 -4.91 3.15 0.38
C HIS A 201 -6.31 2.51 0.46
N GLY A 202 -7.32 3.31 0.68
CA GLY A 202 -8.72 2.91 0.58
C GLY A 202 -9.12 2.54 -0.84
N THR A 203 -10.35 2.07 -1.03
CA THR A 203 -10.86 1.75 -2.37
C THR A 203 -12.35 2.07 -2.51
N LEU A 204 -12.77 2.35 -3.75
CA LEU A 204 -14.18 2.40 -4.14
C LEU A 204 -14.71 1.03 -4.58
N GLU A 205 -13.80 0.04 -4.73
CA GLU A 205 -14.07 -1.32 -5.20
C GLU A 205 -13.79 -2.33 -4.08
N PRO A 206 -14.62 -2.40 -3.02
CA PRO A 206 -14.38 -3.29 -1.88
C PRO A 206 -14.35 -4.78 -2.26
N GLU A 207 -14.97 -5.16 -3.38
CA GLU A 207 -14.91 -6.50 -3.95
C GLU A 207 -13.53 -6.88 -4.48
N SER A 208 -12.61 -5.92 -4.61
CA SER A 208 -11.21 -6.15 -4.98
C SER A 208 -10.36 -6.68 -3.81
N ILE A 209 -10.88 -6.64 -2.58
CA ILE A 209 -10.21 -7.18 -1.41
C ILE A 209 -10.17 -8.72 -1.48
N GLY A 210 -9.01 -9.29 -1.20
CA GLY A 210 -8.75 -10.72 -1.39
C GLY A 210 -8.40 -11.09 -2.83
N ARG A 211 -8.12 -10.10 -3.70
CA ARG A 211 -7.78 -10.34 -5.12
C ARG A 211 -6.49 -9.64 -5.52
N SER A 212 -5.83 -10.18 -6.55
CA SER A 212 -4.65 -9.62 -7.20
C SER A 212 -5.06 -8.87 -8.48
N VAL A 213 -5.48 -7.62 -8.35
CA VAL A 213 -6.11 -6.86 -9.45
C VAL A 213 -5.49 -5.47 -9.67
N SER A 214 -4.69 -4.96 -8.73
CA SER A 214 -4.11 -3.62 -8.83
C SER A 214 -2.85 -3.59 -9.71
N SER A 215 -2.33 -2.40 -9.97
CA SER A 215 -1.03 -2.19 -10.62
C SER A 215 0.12 -2.10 -9.61
N GLY A 216 -0.03 -2.73 -8.42
CA GLY A 216 1.00 -2.80 -7.38
C GLY A 216 0.57 -2.20 -6.04
N CYS A 217 -0.33 -1.23 -6.01
CA CYS A 217 -0.82 -0.64 -4.76
C CYS A 217 -1.62 -1.64 -3.92
N ILE A 218 -1.59 -1.42 -2.61
CA ILE A 218 -2.26 -2.24 -1.60
C ILE A 218 -3.58 -1.57 -1.26
N ARG A 219 -4.70 -2.18 -1.68
CA ARG A 219 -6.06 -1.66 -1.48
C ARG A 219 -6.65 -2.17 -0.18
N MET A 220 -7.39 -1.34 0.52
CA MET A 220 -8.11 -1.67 1.75
C MET A 220 -9.56 -1.19 1.67
N ILE A 221 -10.47 -1.83 2.41
CA ILE A 221 -11.77 -1.24 2.70
C ILE A 221 -11.54 0.14 3.33
N ASN A 222 -12.33 1.16 2.98
CA ASN A 222 -12.11 2.52 3.47
C ASN A 222 -12.07 2.62 5.00
N GLN A 223 -12.96 1.92 5.69
CA GLN A 223 -12.98 1.88 7.16
C GLN A 223 -11.69 1.25 7.73
N ASP A 224 -11.13 0.25 7.04
CA ASP A 224 -9.86 -0.38 7.44
C ASP A 224 -8.67 0.51 7.15
N ALA A 225 -8.68 1.22 6.02
CA ALA A 225 -7.66 2.22 5.70
C ALA A 225 -7.65 3.37 6.71
N ILE A 226 -8.82 3.83 7.16
CA ILE A 226 -8.96 4.86 8.20
C ILE A 226 -8.42 4.34 9.54
N ASP A 227 -8.76 3.13 9.94
CA ASP A 227 -8.29 2.52 11.19
C ASP A 227 -6.76 2.35 11.18
N LEU A 228 -6.19 1.75 10.14
CA LEU A 228 -4.74 1.59 10.00
C LEU A 228 -4.03 2.95 9.99
N PHE A 229 -4.56 3.91 9.26
CA PHE A 229 -4.02 5.26 9.15
C PHE A 229 -3.89 5.96 10.51
N GLY A 230 -4.88 5.81 11.39
CA GLY A 230 -4.84 6.37 12.75
C GLY A 230 -3.81 5.69 13.67
N ARG A 231 -3.39 4.45 13.34
CA ARG A 231 -2.49 3.64 14.19
C ARG A 231 -1.02 3.76 13.81
N VAL A 232 -0.70 4.27 12.63
CA VAL A 232 0.66 4.33 12.11
C VAL A 232 1.12 5.76 11.90
N ASN A 233 2.43 5.98 11.98
CA ASN A 233 3.06 7.28 11.82
C ASN A 233 3.93 7.32 10.57
N VAL A 234 4.31 8.53 10.15
CA VAL A 234 5.43 8.73 9.23
C VAL A 234 6.67 8.09 9.83
N GLY A 235 7.44 7.36 9.04
CA GLY A 235 8.56 6.53 9.50
C GLY A 235 8.19 5.09 9.82
N THR A 236 6.90 4.71 9.88
CA THR A 236 6.48 3.33 10.09
C THR A 236 7.08 2.43 9.02
N LYS A 237 7.77 1.36 9.47
CA LYS A 237 8.35 0.33 8.60
C LYS A 237 7.27 -0.51 7.95
N VAL A 238 7.42 -0.74 6.65
CA VAL A 238 6.53 -1.59 5.86
C VAL A 238 7.35 -2.68 5.18
N VAL A 239 6.97 -3.92 5.40
CA VAL A 239 7.59 -5.10 4.79
C VAL A 239 6.55 -5.76 3.91
N VAL A 240 6.85 -5.88 2.62
CA VAL A 240 6.02 -6.65 1.68
C VAL A 240 6.72 -7.96 1.39
N LEU A 241 6.09 -9.07 1.74
CA LEU A 241 6.62 -10.42 1.56
C LEU A 241 6.62 -10.80 0.07
N ASN A 242 7.49 -11.76 -0.27
CA ASN A 242 7.59 -12.29 -1.63
C ASN A 242 6.66 -13.49 -1.82
#